data_e53fc8d1c169d8541080b3f8a08b27d2
#
_entry.id   e53fc8d1c169d8541080b3f8a08b27d2
#
_cell.length_a   1.000
_cell.length_b   1.000
_cell.length_c   1.000
_cell.angle_alpha   90.00
_cell.angle_beta   90.00
_cell.angle_gamma   90.00
#
_symmetry.space_group_name_H-M   'P 1'
#
loop_
_entity.id
_entity.type
_entity.pdbx_description
1 polymer ?
#
loop_
_entity_poly.entity_id
_entity_poly.type
_entity_poly.pdbx_seq_one_letter_code
_entity_poly.pdbx_strand_id
1 'polypeptide(L)'
;MTITSDVHAAVAPSDRADRIGRGLAAFASLATVGAFADGIIRMTDAADDRLWVEAWRTITYAFFIGLFALLAARPRQAAGIWELALAGKTALVVFAVIVGDIPEARLASMVDFALVVVVALAYVLTRGWLAWQPGTTDPTRGDTAVASEERTSSPAPALRPPVAG
;
A
#
# COMPACT_ATOMS: atom_id res chain seq x y z
N MET A 1 -11.00 33.74 11.37
CA MET A 1 -9.90 33.28 12.24
C MET A 1 -9.74 31.80 12.03
N THR A 2 -8.73 31.39 11.24
CA THR A 2 -8.59 30.08 10.58
C THR A 2 -7.85 29.08 11.46
N ILE A 3 -8.50 28.55 12.50
CA ILE A 3 -7.92 27.52 13.40
C ILE A 3 -7.87 26.13 12.73
N THR A 4 -8.69 25.90 11.73
CA THR A 4 -8.80 24.58 11.04
C THR A 4 -7.59 24.27 10.15
N SER A 5 -6.94 25.27 9.54
CA SER A 5 -5.79 25.05 8.66
C SER A 5 -4.54 24.58 9.42
N ASP A 6 -4.33 25.06 10.64
CA ASP A 6 -3.14 24.74 11.43
C ASP A 6 -3.17 23.32 12.02
N VAL A 7 -4.37 22.78 12.30
CA VAL A 7 -4.53 21.41 12.81
C VAL A 7 -4.20 20.39 11.74
N HIS A 8 -4.60 20.64 10.49
CA HIS A 8 -4.28 19.73 9.37
C HIS A 8 -2.78 19.75 9.01
N ALA A 9 -2.12 20.91 9.08
CA ALA A 9 -0.68 21.00 8.85
C ALA A 9 0.15 20.24 9.91
N ALA A 10 -0.30 20.19 11.16
CA ALA A 10 0.36 19.46 12.24
C ALA A 10 0.24 17.92 12.12
N VAL A 11 -0.70 17.42 11.31
CA VAL A 11 -0.96 15.97 11.15
C VAL A 11 -0.19 15.36 9.99
N ALA A 12 0.23 16.14 8.99
CA ALA A 12 1.01 15.62 7.86
C ALA A 12 2.46 15.25 8.27
N PRO A 13 3.06 14.18 7.70
CA PRO A 13 4.47 13.89 7.92
C PRO A 13 5.32 14.98 7.27
N SER A 14 6.55 15.20 7.79
CA SER A 14 7.51 16.05 7.08
C SER A 14 7.90 15.40 5.75
N ASP A 15 8.22 16.20 4.73
CA ASP A 15 8.64 15.71 3.40
C ASP A 15 9.83 14.75 3.47
N ARG A 16 10.73 14.97 4.43
CA ARG A 16 11.89 14.10 4.65
C ARG A 16 11.45 12.74 5.21
N ALA A 17 10.58 12.73 6.22
CA ALA A 17 10.07 11.49 6.80
C ALA A 17 9.28 10.68 5.77
N ASP A 18 8.42 11.33 4.98
CA ASP A 18 7.64 10.69 3.92
C ASP A 18 8.56 10.06 2.86
N ARG A 19 9.58 10.77 2.39
CA ARG A 19 10.55 10.23 1.42
C ARG A 19 11.33 9.03 1.97
N ILE A 20 11.79 9.09 3.22
CA ILE A 20 12.49 7.97 3.85
C ILE A 20 11.54 6.78 3.98
N GLY A 21 10.33 6.97 4.48
CA GLY A 21 9.34 5.90 4.63
C GLY A 21 8.98 5.23 3.31
N ARG A 22 8.76 6.00 2.25
CA ARG A 22 8.55 5.47 0.88
C ARG A 22 9.78 4.73 0.37
N GLY A 23 10.99 5.23 0.63
CA GLY A 23 12.24 4.57 0.29
C GLY A 23 12.39 3.21 0.99
N LEU A 24 12.02 3.12 2.26
CA LEU A 24 12.02 1.86 3.00
C LEU A 24 11.00 0.86 2.44
N ALA A 25 9.80 1.30 2.08
CA ALA A 25 8.81 0.42 1.44
C ALA A 25 9.28 -0.05 0.05
N ALA A 26 9.90 0.84 -0.75
CA ALA A 26 10.51 0.47 -2.02
C ALA A 26 11.67 -0.53 -1.83
N PHE A 27 12.51 -0.33 -0.82
CA PHE A 27 13.55 -1.28 -0.46
C PHE A 27 12.98 -2.65 -0.07
N ALA A 28 11.92 -2.70 0.72
CA ALA A 28 11.24 -3.96 1.07
C ALA A 28 10.72 -4.69 -0.19
N SER A 29 10.16 -3.95 -1.17
CA SER A 29 9.75 -4.51 -2.46
C SER A 29 10.93 -5.11 -3.22
N LEU A 30 12.05 -4.37 -3.36
CA LEU A 30 13.24 -4.83 -4.06
C LEU A 30 13.91 -6.04 -3.36
N ALA A 31 13.98 -6.04 -2.04
CA ALA A 31 14.48 -7.19 -1.27
C ALA A 31 13.62 -8.43 -1.52
N THR A 32 12.30 -8.26 -1.63
CA THR A 32 11.38 -9.35 -1.93
C THR A 32 11.52 -9.86 -3.37
N VAL A 33 11.94 -9.02 -4.34
CA VAL A 33 12.31 -9.48 -5.70
C VAL A 33 13.46 -10.48 -5.63
N GLY A 34 14.47 -10.25 -4.78
CA GLY A 34 15.55 -11.22 -4.55
C GLY A 34 15.04 -12.56 -4.01
N ALA A 35 14.13 -12.52 -3.05
CA ALA A 35 13.49 -13.73 -2.52
C ALA A 35 12.62 -14.45 -3.57
N PHE A 36 11.94 -13.71 -4.44
CA PHE A 36 11.18 -14.25 -5.56
C PHE A 36 12.08 -14.98 -6.56
N ALA A 37 13.23 -14.38 -6.92
CA ALA A 37 14.21 -14.99 -7.82
C ALA A 37 14.77 -16.30 -7.24
N ASP A 38 15.14 -16.30 -5.93
CA ASP A 38 15.55 -17.53 -5.23
C ASP A 38 14.41 -18.57 -5.23
N GLY A 39 13.17 -18.14 -5.03
CA GLY A 39 11.99 -19.00 -5.09
C GLY A 39 11.79 -19.68 -6.45
N ILE A 40 12.01 -18.97 -7.54
CA ILE A 40 11.98 -19.55 -8.90
C ILE A 40 13.03 -20.65 -9.04
N ILE A 41 14.28 -20.40 -8.60
CA ILE A 41 15.36 -21.39 -8.68
C ILE A 41 14.98 -22.64 -7.87
N ARG A 42 14.53 -22.46 -6.61
CA ARG A 42 14.10 -23.58 -5.76
C ARG A 42 12.93 -24.37 -6.36
N MET A 43 12.01 -23.71 -7.02
CA MET A 43 10.88 -24.36 -7.68
C MET A 43 11.31 -25.23 -8.85
N THR A 44 12.35 -24.81 -9.61
CA THR A 44 12.89 -25.61 -10.72
C THR A 44 13.67 -26.84 -10.25
N ASP A 45 14.24 -26.79 -9.04
CA ASP A 45 15.05 -27.86 -8.46
C ASP A 45 14.24 -28.73 -7.45
N ALA A 46 12.95 -28.40 -7.26
CA ALA A 46 12.11 -29.08 -6.28
C ALA A 46 11.71 -30.48 -6.74
N ALA A 47 11.73 -31.45 -5.83
CA ALA A 47 11.11 -32.75 -6.05
C ALA A 47 9.57 -32.60 -6.12
N ASP A 48 8.89 -33.55 -6.81
CA ASP A 48 7.45 -33.48 -7.10
C ASP A 48 6.58 -33.27 -5.87
N ASP A 49 6.94 -33.87 -4.74
CA ASP A 49 6.24 -33.77 -3.46
C ASP A 49 6.39 -32.39 -2.79
N ARG A 50 7.41 -31.61 -3.16
CA ARG A 50 7.67 -30.25 -2.66
C ARG A 50 7.30 -29.14 -3.63
N LEU A 51 7.12 -29.44 -4.89
CA LEU A 51 6.87 -28.46 -5.97
C LEU A 51 5.71 -27.53 -5.63
N TRP A 52 4.60 -28.06 -5.09
CA TRP A 52 3.44 -27.25 -4.70
C TRP A 52 3.78 -26.21 -3.64
N VAL A 53 4.54 -26.59 -2.61
CA VAL A 53 4.93 -25.71 -1.51
C VAL A 53 5.86 -24.60 -2.01
N GLU A 54 6.83 -24.95 -2.86
CA GLU A 54 7.76 -23.99 -3.45
C GLU A 54 7.05 -23.01 -4.39
N ALA A 55 6.11 -23.50 -5.20
CA ALA A 55 5.28 -22.64 -6.06
C ALA A 55 4.42 -21.66 -5.24
N TRP A 56 3.75 -22.15 -4.21
CA TRP A 56 2.95 -21.32 -3.32
C TRP A 56 3.79 -20.23 -2.65
N ARG A 57 4.96 -20.58 -2.13
CA ARG A 57 5.91 -19.64 -1.53
C ARG A 57 6.35 -18.56 -2.53
N THR A 58 6.70 -18.97 -3.74
CA THR A 58 7.15 -18.06 -4.80
C THR A 58 6.05 -17.10 -5.23
N ILE A 59 4.82 -17.57 -5.42
CA ILE A 59 3.65 -16.72 -5.70
C ILE A 59 3.41 -15.72 -4.56
N THR A 60 3.58 -16.13 -3.32
CA THR A 60 3.44 -15.24 -2.16
C THR A 60 4.47 -14.11 -2.20
N TYR A 61 5.71 -14.38 -2.63
CA TYR A 61 6.71 -13.32 -2.83
C TYR A 61 6.28 -12.32 -3.89
N ALA A 62 5.75 -12.78 -5.04
CA ALA A 62 5.22 -11.89 -6.08
C ALA A 62 4.11 -10.97 -5.55
N PHE A 63 3.22 -11.51 -4.71
CA PHE A 63 2.18 -10.73 -4.05
C PHE A 63 2.78 -9.64 -3.13
N PHE A 64 3.77 -9.97 -2.29
CA PHE A 64 4.40 -8.99 -1.41
C PHE A 64 5.22 -7.93 -2.16
N ILE A 65 5.83 -8.26 -3.31
CA ILE A 65 6.49 -7.27 -4.18
C ILE A 65 5.48 -6.18 -4.56
N GLY A 66 4.31 -6.58 -5.10
CA GLY A 66 3.27 -5.66 -5.50
C GLY A 66 2.71 -4.84 -4.32
N LEU A 67 2.52 -5.49 -3.18
CA LEU A 67 2.01 -4.87 -1.96
C LEU A 67 2.97 -3.77 -1.46
N PHE A 68 4.26 -4.06 -1.34
CA PHE A 68 5.26 -3.10 -0.89
C PHE A 68 5.49 -1.98 -1.92
N ALA A 69 5.44 -2.28 -3.22
CA ALA A 69 5.50 -1.26 -4.28
C ALA A 69 4.30 -0.30 -4.19
N LEU A 70 3.10 -0.82 -3.95
CA LEU A 70 1.90 -0.01 -3.75
C LEU A 70 2.03 0.90 -2.52
N LEU A 71 2.53 0.37 -1.40
CA LEU A 71 2.78 1.15 -0.18
C LEU A 71 3.84 2.25 -0.41
N ALA A 72 4.88 1.98 -1.18
CA ALA A 72 5.87 2.98 -1.56
C ALA A 72 5.27 4.09 -2.44
N ALA A 73 4.45 3.73 -3.42
CA ALA A 73 3.84 4.67 -4.35
C ALA A 73 2.71 5.49 -3.68
N ARG A 74 1.87 4.84 -2.85
CA ARG A 74 0.61 5.39 -2.34
C ARG A 74 0.39 5.10 -0.85
N PRO A 75 1.26 5.61 0.04
CA PRO A 75 1.29 5.18 1.45
C PRO A 75 0.01 5.51 2.24
N ARG A 76 -0.82 6.44 1.77
CA ARG A 76 -2.03 6.92 2.48
C ARG A 76 -3.33 6.75 1.70
N GLN A 77 -3.32 6.02 0.58
CA GLN A 77 -4.52 5.91 -0.27
C GLN A 77 -5.40 4.69 0.03
N ALA A 78 -4.87 3.70 0.74
CA ALA A 78 -5.61 2.48 1.02
C ALA A 78 -5.49 2.11 2.49
N ALA A 79 -6.59 2.29 3.21
CA ALA A 79 -6.72 1.87 4.59
C ALA A 79 -6.55 0.35 4.73
N GLY A 80 -5.88 -0.09 5.78
CA GLY A 80 -5.72 -1.50 6.10
C GLY A 80 -4.57 -2.23 5.38
N ILE A 81 -4.00 -1.67 4.30
CA ILE A 81 -2.94 -2.38 3.55
C ILE A 81 -1.64 -2.49 4.36
N TRP A 82 -1.28 -1.46 5.10
CA TRP A 82 -0.11 -1.49 5.99
C TRP A 82 -0.25 -2.54 7.08
N GLU A 83 -1.41 -2.55 7.71
CA GLU A 83 -1.74 -3.46 8.81
C GLU A 83 -1.78 -4.90 8.31
N LEU A 84 -2.32 -5.13 7.12
CA LEU A 84 -2.35 -6.45 6.49
C LEU A 84 -0.94 -6.94 6.15
N ALA A 85 -0.08 -6.08 5.60
CA ALA A 85 1.31 -6.40 5.30
C ALA A 85 2.09 -6.76 6.58
N LEU A 86 1.95 -5.95 7.63
CA LEU A 86 2.59 -6.18 8.93
C LEU A 86 2.07 -7.46 9.60
N ALA A 87 0.75 -7.64 9.62
CA ALA A 87 0.14 -8.83 10.21
C ALA A 87 0.59 -10.12 9.50
N GLY A 88 0.60 -10.12 8.15
CA GLY A 88 1.04 -11.27 7.36
C GLY A 88 2.50 -11.63 7.63
N LYS A 89 3.40 -10.64 7.66
CA LYS A 89 4.82 -10.89 7.95
C LYS A 89 5.06 -11.29 9.40
N THR A 90 4.37 -10.66 10.35
CA THR A 90 4.45 -11.04 11.77
C THR A 90 3.96 -12.47 12.00
N ALA A 91 2.87 -12.87 11.34
CA ALA A 91 2.36 -14.23 11.44
C ALA A 91 3.38 -15.27 10.96
N LEU A 92 4.13 -15.00 9.88
CA LEU A 92 5.20 -15.88 9.41
C LEU A 92 6.34 -16.00 10.43
N VAL A 93 6.75 -14.89 11.05
CA VAL A 93 7.77 -14.90 12.12
C VAL A 93 7.30 -15.73 13.32
N VAL A 94 6.07 -15.48 13.78
CA VAL A 94 5.48 -16.23 14.91
C VAL A 94 5.38 -17.71 14.59
N PHE A 95 4.93 -18.07 13.40
CA PHE A 95 4.82 -19.45 12.96
C PHE A 95 6.20 -20.13 12.92
N ALA A 96 7.23 -19.45 12.42
CA ALA A 96 8.58 -19.99 12.40
C ALA A 96 9.14 -20.26 13.81
N VAL A 97 8.82 -19.41 14.79
CA VAL A 97 9.17 -19.61 16.20
C VAL A 97 8.43 -20.84 16.78
N ILE A 98 7.16 -21.03 16.44
CA ILE A 98 6.36 -22.20 16.91
C ILE A 98 6.89 -23.50 16.32
N VAL A 99 7.29 -23.50 15.05
CA VAL A 99 7.82 -24.70 14.35
C VAL A 99 9.19 -25.11 14.90
N GLY A 100 9.96 -24.14 15.45
CA GLY A 100 11.20 -24.42 16.17
C GLY A 100 12.42 -24.62 15.26
N ASP A 101 13.30 -25.56 15.63
CA ASP A 101 14.65 -25.69 15.06
C ASP A 101 14.71 -26.33 13.66
N ILE A 102 13.95 -25.75 12.72
CA ILE A 102 14.09 -26.07 11.30
C ILE A 102 15.01 -24.99 10.69
N PRO A 103 16.19 -25.35 10.12
CA PRO A 103 17.15 -24.36 9.60
C PRO A 103 16.55 -23.40 8.56
N GLU A 104 15.70 -23.91 7.67
CA GLU A 104 15.00 -23.10 6.66
C GLU A 104 14.03 -22.09 7.30
N ALA A 105 13.30 -22.49 8.35
CA ALA A 105 12.39 -21.61 9.07
C ALA A 105 13.14 -20.52 9.84
N ARG A 106 14.32 -20.82 10.37
CA ARG A 106 15.17 -19.84 11.07
C ARG A 106 15.66 -18.75 10.13
N LEU A 107 16.18 -19.11 8.96
CA LEU A 107 16.63 -18.11 7.98
C LEU A 107 15.47 -17.27 7.47
N ALA A 108 14.34 -17.88 7.11
CA ALA A 108 13.15 -17.18 6.65
C ALA A 108 12.61 -16.23 7.74
N SER A 109 12.59 -16.65 9.01
CA SER A 109 12.11 -15.79 10.10
C SER A 109 13.00 -14.57 10.34
N MET A 110 14.33 -14.69 10.18
CA MET A 110 15.24 -13.55 10.30
C MET A 110 14.96 -12.51 9.20
N VAL A 111 14.75 -12.96 7.95
CA VAL A 111 14.42 -12.09 6.84
C VAL A 111 13.05 -11.44 7.03
N ASP A 112 12.04 -12.21 7.41
CA ASP A 112 10.68 -11.70 7.65
C ASP A 112 10.66 -10.75 8.84
N PHE A 113 11.40 -11.00 9.91
CA PHE A 113 11.54 -10.09 11.03
C PHE A 113 12.17 -8.75 10.61
N ALA A 114 13.26 -8.80 9.83
CA ALA A 114 13.87 -7.58 9.28
C ALA A 114 12.88 -6.79 8.42
N LEU A 115 12.08 -7.46 7.58
CA LEU A 115 11.03 -6.84 6.79
C LEU A 115 9.92 -6.24 7.66
N VAL A 116 9.50 -6.90 8.75
CA VAL A 116 8.55 -6.33 9.73
C VAL A 116 9.08 -5.02 10.28
N VAL A 117 10.34 -4.96 10.71
CA VAL A 117 10.96 -3.74 11.25
C VAL A 117 10.99 -2.63 10.18
N VAL A 118 11.44 -2.94 8.96
CA VAL A 118 11.53 -1.98 7.86
C VAL A 118 10.14 -1.43 7.50
N VAL A 119 9.15 -2.29 7.37
CA VAL A 119 7.77 -1.91 7.01
C VAL A 119 7.09 -1.15 8.15
N ALA A 120 7.33 -1.52 9.41
CA ALA A 120 6.82 -0.78 10.57
C ALA A 120 7.40 0.64 10.64
N LEU A 121 8.71 0.80 10.40
CA LEU A 121 9.35 2.11 10.31
C LEU A 121 8.78 2.93 9.15
N ALA A 122 8.60 2.32 7.99
CA ALA A 122 7.98 2.97 6.83
C ALA A 122 6.56 3.45 7.17
N TYR A 123 5.74 2.62 7.82
CA TYR A 123 4.39 2.95 8.27
C TYR A 123 4.37 4.17 9.20
N VAL A 124 5.27 4.20 10.19
CA VAL A 124 5.37 5.31 11.13
C VAL A 124 5.83 6.59 10.43
N LEU A 125 6.87 6.51 9.59
CA LEU A 125 7.44 7.67 8.92
C LEU A 125 6.47 8.28 7.88
N THR A 126 5.72 7.46 7.16
CA THR A 126 4.70 7.92 6.21
C THR A 126 3.38 8.30 6.89
N ARG A 127 3.24 8.03 8.20
CA ARG A 127 1.97 8.12 8.91
C ARG A 127 0.85 7.36 8.18
N GLY A 128 1.11 6.09 7.84
CA GLY A 128 0.20 5.25 7.08
C GLY A 128 -1.22 5.16 7.67
N TRP A 129 -1.37 5.32 8.99
CA TRP A 129 -2.67 5.36 9.67
C TRP A 129 -3.58 6.52 9.22
N LEU A 130 -3.03 7.56 8.58
CA LEU A 130 -3.85 8.65 8.02
C LEU A 130 -4.75 8.16 6.88
N ALA A 131 -4.48 7.00 6.29
CA ALA A 131 -5.36 6.37 5.32
C ALA A 131 -6.76 6.05 5.87
N TRP A 132 -6.91 5.94 7.19
CA TRP A 132 -8.19 5.69 7.87
C TRP A 132 -9.02 6.95 8.13
N GLN A 133 -8.46 8.16 7.90
CA GLN A 133 -9.18 9.40 8.15
C GLN A 133 -10.13 9.71 6.98
N PRO A 134 -11.44 9.89 7.24
CA PRO A 134 -12.39 10.34 6.23
C PRO A 134 -12.01 11.75 5.78
N GLY A 135 -11.79 11.97 4.47
CA GLY A 135 -11.56 13.31 3.92
C GLY A 135 -10.20 13.59 3.30
N THR A 136 -9.29 12.61 3.24
CA THR A 136 -8.03 12.73 2.47
C THR A 136 -8.18 12.36 0.98
N THR A 137 -9.39 12.07 0.54
CA THR A 137 -9.72 11.91 -0.89
C THR A 137 -9.74 13.28 -1.55
N ASP A 138 -8.91 13.41 -2.57
CA ASP A 138 -8.65 14.51 -3.48
C ASP A 138 -9.81 15.54 -3.59
N PRO A 139 -9.64 16.79 -3.12
CA PRO A 139 -10.67 17.84 -3.21
C PRO A 139 -11.07 18.16 -4.67
N THR A 140 -10.22 17.83 -5.66
CA THR A 140 -10.51 18.03 -7.08
C THR A 140 -11.60 17.10 -7.63
N ARG A 141 -11.91 15.99 -6.96
CA ARG A 141 -12.95 15.06 -7.45
C ARG A 141 -14.37 15.49 -7.11
N GLY A 142 -14.52 16.30 -6.06
CA GLY A 142 -15.83 16.86 -5.65
C GLY A 142 -16.30 17.98 -6.59
N ASP A 143 -15.37 18.85 -7.02
CA ASP A 143 -15.70 20.01 -7.83
C ASP A 143 -16.13 19.66 -9.27
N THR A 144 -15.59 18.58 -9.85
CA THR A 144 -16.00 18.11 -11.18
C THR A 144 -17.39 17.48 -11.19
N ALA A 145 -17.82 16.84 -10.11
CA ALA A 145 -19.17 16.26 -10.03
C ALA A 145 -20.25 17.36 -9.92
N VAL A 146 -20.02 18.36 -9.06
CA VAL A 146 -20.95 19.49 -8.86
C VAL A 146 -21.04 20.35 -10.14
N ALA A 147 -19.92 20.63 -10.80
CA ALA A 147 -19.92 21.39 -12.07
C ALA A 147 -20.62 20.67 -13.24
N SER A 148 -20.69 19.34 -13.20
CA SER A 148 -21.40 18.54 -14.20
C SER A 148 -22.92 18.54 -13.97
N GLU A 149 -23.37 18.52 -12.72
CA GLU A 149 -24.79 18.60 -12.37
C GLU A 149 -25.38 19.99 -12.67
N GLU A 150 -24.62 21.05 -12.41
CA GLU A 150 -25.06 22.42 -12.65
C GLU A 150 -25.22 22.73 -14.14
N ARG A 151 -24.42 22.13 -15.04
CA ARG A 151 -24.57 22.22 -16.47
C ARG A 151 -25.80 21.51 -17.04
N THR A 152 -26.22 20.43 -16.39
CA THR A 152 -27.39 19.63 -16.83
C THR A 152 -28.71 20.25 -16.36
N SER A 153 -28.69 21.07 -15.32
CA SER A 153 -29.88 21.73 -14.77
C SER A 153 -30.14 23.15 -15.32
N SER A 154 -29.30 23.64 -16.23
CA SER A 154 -29.54 24.96 -16.88
C SER A 154 -30.75 24.86 -17.83
N PRO A 155 -31.84 25.60 -17.58
CA PRO A 155 -33.02 25.55 -18.46
C PRO A 155 -32.65 26.03 -19.86
N ALA A 156 -33.12 25.30 -20.89
CA ALA A 156 -32.92 25.63 -22.27
C ALA A 156 -33.40 27.07 -22.56
N PRO A 157 -32.64 27.85 -23.36
CA PRO A 157 -33.06 29.22 -23.69
C PRO A 157 -34.42 29.22 -24.39
N ALA A 158 -35.36 29.95 -23.82
CA ALA A 158 -36.71 30.10 -24.37
C ALA A 158 -36.62 30.61 -25.79
N LEU A 159 -37.14 29.84 -26.75
CA LEU A 159 -37.30 30.22 -28.15
C LEU A 159 -38.16 31.50 -28.24
N ARG A 160 -37.60 32.63 -28.67
CA ARG A 160 -38.35 33.84 -28.98
C ARG A 160 -39.29 33.55 -30.14
N PRO A 161 -40.61 33.92 -30.06
CA PRO A 161 -41.50 33.77 -31.17
C PRO A 161 -41.09 34.72 -32.30
N PRO A 162 -41.33 34.35 -33.59
CA PRO A 162 -41.04 35.19 -34.74
C PRO A 162 -41.89 36.44 -34.71
N VAL A 163 -41.28 37.62 -34.92
CA VAL A 163 -41.94 38.90 -35.09
C VAL A 163 -42.63 38.87 -36.47
N ALA A 164 -43.96 38.88 -36.47
CA ALA A 164 -44.75 39.10 -37.73
C ALA A 164 -44.56 40.52 -38.20
N GLY A 165 -44.04 40.68 -39.43
CA GLY A 165 -44.01 41.92 -40.20
C GLY A 165 -45.10 41.94 -41.24
#